data_621e426cc06347c9bcd4a758f879bf4b
#
_entry.id   621e426cc06347c9bcd4a758f879bf4b
#
_cell.length_a   1.000
_cell.length_b   1.000
_cell.length_c   1.000
_cell.angle_alpha   90.00
_cell.angle_beta   90.00
_cell.angle_gamma   90.00
#
_symmetry.space_group_name_H-M   'P 1'
#
loop_
_entity.id
_entity.type
_entity.pdbx_description
1 polymer ?
#
loop_
_entity_poly.entity_id
_entity_poly.type
_entity_poly.pdbx_seq_one_letter_code
_entity_poly.pdbx_strand_id
1 'polypeptide(L)'
;MDDNATTFEQGPIRPPNEARSLLLRFTRNCPWNQCRFCPVYKGRKFSLRTVEEIRQDIRTAREIADRIVEISQNLGEGGVVNDRVAHAVLSNPALPDSHRSIAAWMYYDTGACFLQDADNLIMKTDDLVEALRFLRKTFPEIRRVTTYSRSRTVNKKSPESLARIRAAGLDRIHIGLESGHDPLLKRMKKGVTGDQHIQAGHKVIDAGMELSEYVMPGLGGQEMWEEHALDTARVLNAINPHFIRLRSLRVPARVPLHEELQEGTFTMQTDDMLAEELRVFVAALDGITSTLTSDHIMNLLEEVSGRLPEAKPKMLDVIRKYQTLSDIDRWVYRMGRRGGRYRSTEELREDPATYGKIKDLIEQVRLQEGDEGVERMMTEMVDRYI
;
A
#
# COMPACT_ATOMS: atom_id res chain seq x y z
N MET A 1 -37.09 -16.64 4.54
CA MET A 1 -36.05 -17.40 3.82
C MET A 1 -34.77 -17.05 4.50
N ASP A 2 -34.06 -18.07 4.98
CA ASP A 2 -32.83 -17.90 5.76
C ASP A 2 -31.80 -17.09 4.99
N ASP A 3 -31.67 -15.84 5.38
CA ASP A 3 -30.66 -14.88 4.89
C ASP A 3 -29.29 -15.18 5.51
N ASN A 4 -29.01 -16.46 5.74
CA ASN A 4 -27.79 -16.92 6.34
C ASN A 4 -26.67 -16.78 5.31
N ALA A 5 -26.28 -15.55 5.20
CA ALA A 5 -24.96 -15.00 4.88
C ALA A 5 -24.19 -15.76 3.81
N THR A 6 -24.60 -15.60 2.55
CA THR A 6 -23.71 -15.84 1.40
C THR A 6 -22.45 -14.99 1.60
N THR A 7 -21.33 -15.61 1.96
CA THR A 7 -20.07 -14.91 2.21
C THR A 7 -18.94 -15.65 1.54
N PHE A 8 -17.83 -14.96 1.29
CA PHE A 8 -16.61 -15.55 0.73
C PHE A 8 -15.37 -15.05 1.50
N GLU A 9 -14.27 -15.76 1.34
CA GLU A 9 -13.07 -15.50 2.11
C GLU A 9 -12.37 -14.22 1.62
N GLN A 10 -12.14 -13.28 2.55
CA GLN A 10 -11.36 -12.06 2.31
C GLN A 10 -10.07 -12.04 3.13
N GLY A 11 -9.02 -11.47 2.56
CA GLY A 11 -7.71 -11.31 3.20
C GLY A 11 -7.62 -10.04 4.06
N PRO A 12 -6.61 -9.97 4.93
CA PRO A 12 -6.48 -8.85 5.87
C PRO A 12 -5.93 -7.57 5.26
N ILE A 13 -5.35 -7.62 4.06
CA ILE A 13 -4.67 -6.45 3.47
C ILE A 13 -5.17 -6.10 2.07
N ARG A 14 -5.17 -4.81 1.83
CA ARG A 14 -5.27 -4.16 0.54
C ARG A 14 -4.47 -2.86 0.56
N PRO A 15 -3.83 -2.45 -0.53
CA PRO A 15 -3.22 -1.13 -0.59
C PRO A 15 -4.29 -0.04 -0.76
N PRO A 16 -4.02 1.23 -0.37
CA PRO A 16 -4.99 2.32 -0.47
C PRO A 16 -5.60 2.48 -1.87
N ASN A 17 -4.80 2.35 -2.91
CA ASN A 17 -5.24 2.44 -4.31
C ASN A 17 -6.14 1.29 -4.77
N GLU A 18 -6.23 0.20 -4.03
CA GLU A 18 -7.13 -0.94 -4.29
C GLU A 18 -8.27 -1.05 -3.25
N ALA A 19 -8.45 -0.02 -2.41
CA ALA A 19 -9.51 -0.02 -1.40
C ALA A 19 -10.93 -0.08 -1.98
N ARG A 20 -11.08 0.30 -3.25
CA ARG A 20 -12.35 0.33 -4.00
C ARG A 20 -12.41 -0.76 -5.08
N SER A 21 -11.52 -1.73 -5.05
CA SER A 21 -11.49 -2.87 -5.97
C SER A 21 -12.35 -4.01 -5.46
N LEU A 22 -12.81 -4.91 -6.35
CA LEU A 22 -13.32 -6.21 -5.94
C LEU A 22 -12.18 -6.98 -5.27
N LEU A 23 -12.37 -7.40 -4.01
CA LEU A 23 -11.34 -8.06 -3.22
C LEU A 23 -11.58 -9.56 -3.19
N LEU A 24 -10.66 -10.34 -3.74
CA LEU A 24 -10.72 -11.80 -3.77
C LEU A 24 -9.44 -12.40 -3.21
N ARG A 25 -9.54 -13.43 -2.40
CA ARG A 25 -8.41 -14.08 -1.75
C ARG A 25 -7.96 -15.32 -2.51
N PHE A 26 -6.77 -15.30 -3.14
CA PHE A 26 -6.26 -16.45 -3.91
C PHE A 26 -5.29 -17.33 -3.12
N THR A 27 -4.51 -16.77 -2.21
CA THR A 27 -3.67 -17.48 -1.26
C THR A 27 -3.97 -17.03 0.17
N ARG A 28 -3.49 -17.76 1.17
CA ARG A 28 -3.63 -17.36 2.58
C ARG A 28 -2.28 -17.03 3.17
N ASN A 29 -2.15 -15.79 3.64
CA ASN A 29 -0.98 -15.28 4.36
C ASN A 29 0.29 -15.16 3.49
N CYS A 30 1.46 -15.00 4.13
CA CYS A 30 2.73 -14.80 3.45
C CYS A 30 3.58 -16.08 3.48
N PRO A 31 4.04 -16.58 2.31
CA PRO A 31 4.86 -17.80 2.24
C PRO A 31 6.26 -17.61 2.85
N TRP A 32 6.71 -16.39 3.04
CA TRP A 32 8.00 -16.06 3.63
C TRP A 32 7.89 -15.71 5.12
N ASN A 33 7.06 -14.74 5.45
CA ASN A 33 6.71 -14.26 6.80
C ASN A 33 7.87 -14.04 7.78
N GLN A 34 9.09 -13.78 7.27
CA GLN A 34 10.30 -13.59 8.09
C GLN A 34 10.74 -12.13 8.20
N CYS A 35 10.19 -11.21 7.38
CA CYS A 35 10.58 -9.82 7.40
C CYS A 35 10.41 -9.22 8.80
N ARG A 36 11.48 -8.61 9.34
CA ARG A 36 11.51 -8.12 10.73
C ARG A 36 10.58 -6.95 10.99
N PHE A 37 10.25 -6.18 9.95
CA PHE A 37 9.40 -4.98 10.01
C PHE A 37 7.92 -5.26 9.71
N CYS A 38 7.55 -6.42 9.14
CA CYS A 38 6.20 -6.65 8.64
C CYS A 38 5.30 -7.26 9.72
N PRO A 39 4.20 -6.57 10.15
CA PRO A 39 3.31 -7.06 11.20
C PRO A 39 2.18 -7.96 10.69
N VAL A 40 1.91 -7.99 9.38
CA VAL A 40 0.61 -8.43 8.83
C VAL A 40 0.29 -9.89 9.11
N TYR A 41 1.28 -10.77 8.92
CA TYR A 41 1.04 -12.23 9.00
C TYR A 41 1.80 -12.91 10.13
N LYS A 42 2.38 -12.16 11.09
CA LYS A 42 3.10 -12.77 12.22
C LYS A 42 2.19 -13.75 12.97
N GLY A 43 2.72 -14.92 13.26
CA GLY A 43 1.97 -16.01 13.91
C GLY A 43 0.96 -16.75 13.02
N ARG A 44 0.82 -16.37 11.73
CA ARG A 44 -0.11 -17.01 10.80
C ARG A 44 0.62 -17.92 9.82
N LYS A 45 0.07 -19.13 9.62
CA LYS A 45 0.62 -20.12 8.68
C LYS A 45 0.16 -19.81 7.25
N PHE A 46 1.10 -19.89 6.30
CA PHE A 46 0.79 -19.83 4.87
C PHE A 46 0.05 -21.09 4.40
N SER A 47 -0.91 -20.93 3.50
CA SER A 47 -1.48 -22.04 2.74
C SER A 47 -1.90 -21.61 1.33
N LEU A 48 -1.83 -22.55 0.39
CA LEU A 48 -2.47 -22.41 -0.92
C LEU A 48 -3.96 -22.71 -0.78
N ARG A 49 -4.75 -22.08 -1.63
CA ARG A 49 -6.15 -22.44 -1.86
C ARG A 49 -6.24 -23.28 -3.13
N THR A 50 -7.18 -24.19 -3.18
CA THR A 50 -7.49 -24.93 -4.40
C THR A 50 -8.18 -24.03 -5.42
N VAL A 51 -8.08 -24.36 -6.70
CA VAL A 51 -8.79 -23.63 -7.75
C VAL A 51 -10.30 -23.64 -7.51
N GLU A 52 -10.84 -24.75 -7.00
CA GLU A 52 -12.29 -24.86 -6.75
C GLU A 52 -12.74 -23.98 -5.57
N GLU A 53 -11.97 -23.86 -4.47
CA GLU A 53 -12.25 -22.87 -3.41
C GLU A 53 -12.29 -21.43 -3.96
N ILE A 54 -11.34 -21.08 -4.84
CA ILE A 54 -11.27 -19.76 -5.46
C ILE A 54 -12.48 -19.53 -6.40
N ARG A 55 -12.81 -20.52 -7.21
CA ARG A 55 -13.98 -20.45 -8.12
C ARG A 55 -15.28 -20.33 -7.35
N GLN A 56 -15.41 -20.99 -6.21
CA GLN A 56 -16.58 -20.86 -5.36
C GLN A 56 -16.71 -19.44 -4.82
N ASP A 57 -15.62 -18.84 -4.33
CA ASP A 57 -15.64 -17.44 -3.87
C ASP A 57 -16.00 -16.47 -5.01
N ILE A 58 -15.49 -16.71 -6.23
CA ILE A 58 -15.83 -15.89 -7.40
C ILE A 58 -17.33 -15.99 -7.74
N ARG A 59 -17.93 -17.20 -7.69
CA ARG A 59 -19.38 -17.39 -7.89
C ARG A 59 -20.17 -16.64 -6.81
N THR A 60 -19.79 -16.85 -5.54
CA THR A 60 -20.43 -16.18 -4.40
C THR A 60 -20.36 -14.66 -4.51
N ALA A 61 -19.21 -14.12 -4.91
CA ALA A 61 -19.08 -12.67 -5.16
C ALA A 61 -20.01 -12.19 -6.28
N ARG A 62 -20.21 -12.99 -7.35
CA ARG A 62 -21.16 -12.68 -8.42
C ARG A 62 -22.60 -12.71 -7.93
N GLU A 63 -22.98 -13.75 -7.17
CA GLU A 63 -24.32 -13.86 -6.57
C GLU A 63 -24.65 -12.66 -5.67
N ILE A 64 -23.69 -12.19 -4.87
CA ILE A 64 -23.86 -10.98 -4.06
C ILE A 64 -24.03 -9.73 -4.93
N ALA A 65 -23.24 -9.59 -5.99
CA ALA A 65 -23.36 -8.46 -6.90
C ALA A 65 -24.72 -8.45 -7.61
N ASP A 66 -25.21 -9.62 -8.07
CA ASP A 66 -26.53 -9.76 -8.69
C ASP A 66 -27.64 -9.39 -7.70
N ARG A 67 -27.54 -9.83 -6.43
CA ARG A 67 -28.48 -9.44 -5.37
C ARG A 67 -28.49 -7.93 -5.11
N ILE A 68 -27.32 -7.26 -5.16
CA ILE A 68 -27.26 -5.79 -5.03
C ILE A 68 -27.96 -5.11 -6.22
N VAL A 69 -27.83 -5.65 -7.44
CA VAL A 69 -28.59 -5.18 -8.62
C VAL A 69 -30.08 -5.35 -8.39
N GLU A 70 -30.55 -6.47 -7.83
CA GLU A 70 -31.98 -6.68 -7.49
C GLU A 70 -32.46 -5.66 -6.43
N ILE A 71 -31.64 -5.37 -5.40
CA ILE A 71 -31.96 -4.31 -4.43
C ILE A 71 -32.12 -2.95 -5.15
N SER A 72 -31.22 -2.63 -6.07
CA SER A 72 -31.30 -1.41 -6.87
C SER A 72 -32.58 -1.34 -7.69
N GLN A 73 -32.96 -2.43 -8.34
CA GLN A 73 -34.22 -2.51 -9.11
C GLN A 73 -35.45 -2.31 -8.22
N ASN A 74 -35.47 -2.96 -7.04
CA ASN A 74 -36.57 -2.84 -6.09
C ASN A 74 -36.70 -1.41 -5.49
N LEU A 75 -35.58 -0.68 -5.42
CA LEU A 75 -35.57 0.73 -5.03
C LEU A 75 -35.93 1.69 -6.17
N GLY A 76 -36.16 1.18 -7.40
CA GLY A 76 -36.49 1.97 -8.60
C GLY A 76 -35.26 2.61 -9.27
N GLU A 77 -34.04 2.15 -8.96
CA GLU A 77 -32.77 2.72 -9.46
C GLU A 77 -32.25 1.99 -10.71
N GLY A 78 -33.02 1.07 -11.28
CA GLY A 78 -32.76 0.46 -12.59
C GLY A 78 -31.50 -0.44 -12.65
N GLY A 79 -31.02 -0.94 -11.52
CA GLY A 79 -29.81 -1.78 -11.44
C GLY A 79 -28.51 -1.00 -11.21
N VAL A 80 -28.56 0.33 -11.16
CA VAL A 80 -27.40 1.19 -10.86
C VAL A 80 -27.19 1.27 -9.35
N VAL A 81 -25.94 1.17 -8.90
CA VAL A 81 -25.58 1.36 -7.49
C VAL A 81 -25.18 2.81 -7.27
N ASN A 82 -26.15 3.63 -6.89
CA ASN A 82 -25.98 5.03 -6.50
C ASN A 82 -25.94 5.20 -4.97
N ASP A 83 -25.92 6.44 -4.48
CA ASP A 83 -25.89 6.76 -3.05
C ASP A 83 -26.99 6.07 -2.26
N ARG A 84 -28.21 5.99 -2.80
CA ARG A 84 -29.37 5.39 -2.14
C ARG A 84 -29.19 3.88 -1.96
N VAL A 85 -28.73 3.19 -3.00
CA VAL A 85 -28.48 1.74 -2.97
C VAL A 85 -27.27 1.44 -2.09
N ALA A 86 -26.18 2.20 -2.26
CA ALA A 86 -25.00 2.06 -1.41
C ALA A 86 -25.34 2.26 0.07
N HIS A 87 -26.12 3.29 0.40
CA HIS A 87 -26.57 3.51 1.78
C HIS A 87 -27.41 2.34 2.31
N ALA A 88 -28.34 1.83 1.53
CA ALA A 88 -29.21 0.70 1.94
C ALA A 88 -28.40 -0.57 2.26
N VAL A 89 -27.31 -0.83 1.53
CA VAL A 89 -26.45 -1.99 1.76
C VAL A 89 -25.45 -1.73 2.89
N LEU A 90 -24.75 -0.57 2.87
CA LEU A 90 -23.67 -0.25 3.81
C LEU A 90 -24.17 -0.03 5.25
N SER A 91 -25.38 0.54 5.42
CA SER A 91 -25.99 0.79 6.73
C SER A 91 -26.76 -0.38 7.29
N ASN A 92 -26.95 -1.48 6.54
CA ASN A 92 -27.66 -2.65 7.03
C ASN A 92 -26.75 -3.53 7.89
N PRO A 93 -26.94 -3.60 9.23
CA PRO A 93 -26.08 -4.37 10.13
C PRO A 93 -26.23 -5.89 9.95
N ALA A 94 -27.32 -6.35 9.31
CA ALA A 94 -27.54 -7.77 9.04
C ALA A 94 -26.72 -8.30 7.87
N LEU A 95 -26.18 -7.43 7.00
CA LEU A 95 -25.38 -7.85 5.86
C LEU A 95 -23.91 -8.04 6.26
N PRO A 96 -23.28 -9.13 5.79
CA PRO A 96 -21.84 -9.38 5.99
C PRO A 96 -20.96 -8.34 5.32
N ASP A 97 -19.69 -8.25 5.77
CA ASP A 97 -18.68 -7.34 5.21
C ASP A 97 -18.41 -7.59 3.71
N SER A 98 -18.58 -8.83 3.23
CA SER A 98 -18.49 -9.17 1.80
C SER A 98 -19.50 -8.41 0.95
N HIS A 99 -20.75 -8.24 1.42
CA HIS A 99 -21.78 -7.46 0.73
C HIS A 99 -21.43 -5.97 0.70
N ARG A 100 -20.94 -5.42 1.81
CA ARG A 100 -20.50 -4.03 1.89
C ARG A 100 -19.31 -3.76 0.97
N SER A 101 -18.35 -4.69 0.91
CA SER A 101 -17.19 -4.60 0.03
C SER A 101 -17.59 -4.60 -1.46
N ILE A 102 -18.52 -5.49 -1.86
CA ILE A 102 -19.01 -5.54 -3.24
C ILE A 102 -19.88 -4.31 -3.57
N ALA A 103 -20.75 -3.86 -2.67
CA ALA A 103 -21.54 -2.65 -2.88
C ALA A 103 -20.64 -1.42 -3.08
N ALA A 104 -19.58 -1.29 -2.29
CA ALA A 104 -18.59 -0.23 -2.45
C ALA A 104 -17.87 -0.33 -3.80
N TRP A 105 -17.43 -1.53 -4.22
CA TRP A 105 -16.82 -1.73 -5.53
C TRP A 105 -17.75 -1.32 -6.69
N MET A 106 -19.02 -1.74 -6.63
CA MET A 106 -20.02 -1.39 -7.63
C MET A 106 -20.34 0.11 -7.64
N TYR A 107 -20.45 0.73 -6.45
CA TYR A 107 -20.72 2.17 -6.31
C TYR A 107 -19.62 3.02 -6.93
N TYR A 108 -18.35 2.67 -6.70
CA TYR A 108 -17.20 3.41 -7.26
C TYR A 108 -16.91 3.07 -8.73
N ASP A 109 -17.49 2.02 -9.27
CA ASP A 109 -17.32 1.55 -10.67
C ASP A 109 -15.86 1.57 -11.17
N THR A 110 -14.95 1.12 -10.33
CA THR A 110 -13.52 1.15 -10.69
C THR A 110 -13.16 0.17 -11.79
N GLY A 111 -13.97 -0.87 -12.00
CA GLY A 111 -13.64 -2.01 -12.87
C GLY A 111 -12.33 -2.69 -12.47
N ALA A 112 -11.90 -2.57 -11.22
CA ALA A 112 -10.69 -3.16 -10.71
C ALA A 112 -10.97 -4.35 -9.79
N CYS A 113 -10.12 -5.37 -9.87
CA CYS A 113 -10.09 -6.49 -8.94
C CYS A 113 -8.69 -6.60 -8.32
N PHE A 114 -8.63 -6.79 -7.03
CA PHE A 114 -7.39 -7.02 -6.30
C PHE A 114 -7.36 -8.41 -5.68
N LEU A 115 -6.38 -9.21 -6.11
CA LEU A 115 -6.14 -10.54 -5.56
C LEU A 115 -5.33 -10.38 -4.27
N GLN A 116 -6.00 -10.64 -3.14
CA GLN A 116 -5.46 -10.39 -1.81
C GLN A 116 -4.38 -11.39 -1.41
N ASP A 117 -3.70 -11.05 -0.34
CA ASP A 117 -2.53 -11.69 0.27
C ASP A 117 -1.21 -11.47 -0.47
N ALA A 118 -0.13 -11.97 0.14
CA ALA A 118 1.20 -11.43 -0.06
C ALA A 118 1.91 -11.88 -1.34
N ASP A 119 1.50 -13.00 -1.96
CA ASP A 119 2.28 -13.59 -3.05
C ASP A 119 1.47 -14.63 -3.84
N ASN A 120 0.57 -14.17 -4.71
CA ASN A 120 -0.30 -15.09 -5.46
C ASN A 120 0.42 -15.79 -6.62
N LEU A 121 1.56 -15.26 -7.09
CA LEU A 121 2.36 -15.94 -8.13
C LEU A 121 3.04 -17.22 -7.61
N ILE A 122 3.00 -17.51 -6.32
CA ILE A 122 3.50 -18.79 -5.77
C ILE A 122 2.63 -19.99 -6.18
N MET A 123 1.40 -19.77 -6.57
CA MET A 123 0.52 -20.81 -7.13
C MET A 123 1.17 -21.44 -8.37
N LYS A 124 0.83 -22.69 -8.67
CA LYS A 124 1.19 -23.28 -9.97
C LYS A 124 0.62 -22.41 -11.08
N THR A 125 1.39 -22.29 -12.17
CA THR A 125 0.98 -21.43 -13.30
C THR A 125 -0.37 -21.84 -13.88
N ASP A 126 -0.62 -23.13 -14.03
CA ASP A 126 -1.88 -23.64 -14.57
C ASP A 126 -3.07 -23.30 -13.66
N ASP A 127 -2.92 -23.49 -12.36
CA ASP A 127 -3.96 -23.20 -11.37
C ASP A 127 -4.32 -21.68 -11.36
N LEU A 128 -3.28 -20.83 -11.39
CA LEU A 128 -3.49 -19.37 -11.44
C LEU A 128 -4.14 -18.92 -12.75
N VAL A 129 -3.71 -19.47 -13.88
CA VAL A 129 -4.31 -19.21 -15.20
C VAL A 129 -5.77 -19.63 -15.25
N GLU A 130 -6.10 -20.81 -14.71
CA GLU A 130 -7.48 -21.29 -14.66
C GLU A 130 -8.36 -20.35 -13.79
N ALA A 131 -7.90 -19.99 -12.60
CA ALA A 131 -8.63 -19.11 -11.71
C ALA A 131 -8.84 -17.69 -12.32
N LEU A 132 -7.81 -17.13 -12.96
CA LEU A 132 -7.90 -15.83 -13.65
C LEU A 132 -8.90 -15.85 -14.83
N ARG A 133 -8.84 -16.90 -15.66
CA ARG A 133 -9.80 -17.05 -16.77
C ARG A 133 -11.23 -17.17 -16.26
N PHE A 134 -11.42 -17.93 -15.18
CA PHE A 134 -12.75 -18.05 -14.56
C PHE A 134 -13.23 -16.71 -14.01
N LEU A 135 -12.37 -15.96 -13.33
CA LEU A 135 -12.66 -14.60 -12.85
C LEU A 135 -13.12 -13.67 -13.99
N ARG A 136 -12.33 -13.61 -15.08
CA ARG A 136 -12.64 -12.77 -16.25
C ARG A 136 -13.93 -13.15 -16.95
N LYS A 137 -14.24 -14.45 -16.98
CA LYS A 137 -15.51 -14.96 -17.54
C LYS A 137 -16.71 -14.57 -16.67
N THR A 138 -16.55 -14.64 -15.33
CA THR A 138 -17.64 -14.37 -14.37
C THR A 138 -17.90 -12.88 -14.20
N PHE A 139 -16.86 -12.06 -14.31
CA PHE A 139 -16.91 -10.61 -14.19
C PHE A 139 -16.28 -9.93 -15.42
N PRO A 140 -17.00 -9.92 -16.56
CA PRO A 140 -16.49 -9.31 -17.80
C PRO A 140 -16.28 -7.80 -17.68
N GLU A 141 -16.94 -7.13 -16.72
CA GLU A 141 -16.78 -5.72 -16.40
C GLU A 141 -15.45 -5.37 -15.74
N ILE A 142 -14.69 -6.33 -15.25
CA ILE A 142 -13.36 -6.08 -14.69
C ILE A 142 -12.40 -5.66 -15.79
N ARG A 143 -11.85 -4.46 -15.69
CA ARG A 143 -10.86 -3.90 -16.62
C ARG A 143 -9.43 -4.19 -16.22
N ARG A 144 -9.16 -4.26 -14.89
CA ARG A 144 -7.82 -4.49 -14.33
C ARG A 144 -7.84 -5.50 -13.20
N VAL A 145 -6.94 -6.47 -13.24
CA VAL A 145 -6.65 -7.37 -12.13
C VAL A 145 -5.23 -7.08 -11.61
N THR A 146 -5.13 -6.81 -10.32
CA THR A 146 -3.87 -6.50 -9.63
C THR A 146 -3.61 -7.54 -8.54
N THR A 147 -2.33 -7.83 -8.26
CA THR A 147 -1.93 -8.72 -7.17
C THR A 147 -0.63 -8.28 -6.51
N TYR A 148 -0.38 -8.77 -5.30
CA TYR A 148 0.96 -8.76 -4.73
C TYR A 148 1.77 -9.97 -5.19
N SER A 149 3.07 -9.77 -5.36
CA SER A 149 4.05 -10.85 -5.45
C SER A 149 5.39 -10.44 -4.84
N ARG A 150 6.21 -11.44 -4.54
CA ARG A 150 7.60 -11.25 -4.11
C ARG A 150 8.54 -11.41 -5.30
N SER A 151 9.58 -10.58 -5.39
CA SER A 151 10.61 -10.67 -6.44
C SER A 151 11.20 -12.07 -6.56
N ARG A 152 11.45 -12.73 -5.41
CA ARG A 152 11.94 -14.11 -5.40
C ARG A 152 10.99 -15.09 -6.11
N THR A 153 9.69 -14.90 -5.98
CA THR A 153 8.68 -15.76 -6.64
C THR A 153 8.60 -15.45 -8.13
N VAL A 154 8.61 -14.18 -8.51
CA VAL A 154 8.69 -13.77 -9.92
C VAL A 154 9.91 -14.36 -10.60
N ASN A 155 11.10 -14.28 -9.95
CA ASN A 155 12.35 -14.82 -10.51
C ASN A 155 12.31 -16.32 -10.77
N LYS A 156 11.50 -17.08 -10.01
CA LYS A 156 11.29 -18.53 -10.23
C LYS A 156 10.35 -18.87 -11.38
N LYS A 157 9.53 -17.92 -11.85
CA LYS A 157 8.66 -18.12 -13.01
C LYS A 157 9.47 -17.97 -14.30
N SER A 158 9.20 -18.84 -15.28
CA SER A 158 9.74 -18.67 -16.62
C SER A 158 9.03 -17.51 -17.34
N PRO A 159 9.66 -16.88 -18.36
CA PRO A 159 9.02 -15.89 -19.21
C PRO A 159 7.69 -16.38 -19.81
N GLU A 160 7.64 -17.62 -20.27
CA GLU A 160 6.43 -18.25 -20.83
C GLU A 160 5.31 -18.37 -19.79
N SER A 161 5.67 -18.70 -18.54
CA SER A 161 4.70 -18.75 -17.43
C SER A 161 4.12 -17.37 -17.14
N LEU A 162 4.94 -16.33 -17.10
CA LEU A 162 4.48 -14.96 -16.89
C LEU A 162 3.62 -14.46 -18.05
N ALA A 163 4.00 -14.75 -19.31
CA ALA A 163 3.20 -14.42 -20.48
C ALA A 163 1.82 -15.10 -20.45
N ARG A 164 1.75 -16.38 -20.05
CA ARG A 164 0.47 -17.11 -19.87
C ARG A 164 -0.40 -16.49 -18.78
N ILE A 165 0.19 -16.09 -17.66
CA ILE A 165 -0.51 -15.41 -16.55
C ILE A 165 -1.05 -14.06 -17.03
N ARG A 166 -0.26 -13.28 -17.78
CA ARG A 166 -0.70 -12.02 -18.40
C ARG A 166 -1.86 -12.25 -19.37
N ALA A 167 -1.74 -13.22 -20.27
CA ALA A 167 -2.78 -13.57 -21.23
C ALA A 167 -4.07 -14.10 -20.57
N ALA A 168 -3.98 -14.65 -19.36
CA ALA A 168 -5.15 -15.05 -18.56
C ALA A 168 -5.85 -13.87 -17.87
N GLY A 169 -5.24 -12.67 -17.90
CA GLY A 169 -5.88 -11.44 -17.44
C GLY A 169 -5.31 -10.82 -16.18
N LEU A 170 -4.09 -11.17 -15.75
CA LEU A 170 -3.38 -10.41 -14.72
C LEU A 170 -2.71 -9.19 -15.35
N ASP A 171 -3.05 -7.98 -14.89
CA ASP A 171 -2.61 -6.73 -15.51
C ASP A 171 -1.48 -6.05 -14.74
N ARG A 172 -1.49 -6.13 -13.40
CA ARG A 172 -0.54 -5.40 -12.56
C ARG A 172 -0.03 -6.25 -11.41
N ILE A 173 1.26 -6.11 -11.13
CA ILE A 173 1.89 -6.71 -9.96
C ILE A 173 2.44 -5.61 -9.06
N HIS A 174 2.09 -5.70 -7.78
CA HIS A 174 2.71 -4.95 -6.69
C HIS A 174 3.83 -5.78 -6.08
N ILE A 175 5.03 -5.22 -6.03
CA ILE A 175 6.18 -5.85 -5.38
C ILE A 175 6.65 -4.94 -4.23
N GLY A 176 6.86 -5.52 -3.06
CA GLY A 176 7.57 -4.85 -1.99
C GLY A 176 9.07 -4.90 -2.24
N LEU A 177 9.63 -3.87 -2.86
CA LEU A 177 11.09 -3.68 -2.93
C LEU A 177 11.61 -3.34 -1.54
N GLU A 178 10.98 -2.40 -0.87
CA GLU A 178 11.22 -1.79 0.43
C GLU A 178 12.57 -1.03 0.47
N SER A 179 13.67 -1.63 0.00
CA SER A 179 15.02 -1.07 -0.11
C SER A 179 15.77 -1.67 -1.28
N GLY A 180 16.73 -0.93 -1.83
CA GLY A 180 17.74 -1.43 -2.78
C GLY A 180 19.07 -1.78 -2.12
N HIS A 181 19.25 -1.49 -0.82
CA HIS A 181 20.49 -1.67 -0.09
C HIS A 181 20.60 -3.09 0.48
N ASP A 182 21.52 -3.90 -0.06
CA ASP A 182 21.63 -5.33 0.28
C ASP A 182 21.92 -5.61 1.76
N PRO A 183 22.79 -4.88 2.47
CA PRO A 183 22.99 -5.05 3.91
C PRO A 183 21.69 -4.86 4.70
N LEU A 184 20.89 -3.84 4.33
CA LEU A 184 19.60 -3.57 4.95
C LEU A 184 18.58 -4.67 4.65
N LEU A 185 18.47 -5.10 3.38
CA LEU A 185 17.59 -6.20 2.98
C LEU A 185 17.91 -7.50 3.74
N LYS A 186 19.20 -7.76 3.97
CA LYS A 186 19.68 -8.89 4.78
C LYS A 186 19.31 -8.73 6.27
N ARG A 187 19.58 -7.56 6.87
CA ARG A 187 19.19 -7.24 8.26
C ARG A 187 17.69 -7.42 8.48
N MET A 188 16.88 -6.92 7.55
CA MET A 188 15.42 -7.00 7.61
C MET A 188 14.85 -8.38 7.21
N LYS A 189 15.69 -9.35 6.90
CA LYS A 189 15.33 -10.70 6.45
C LYS A 189 14.34 -10.70 5.27
N LYS A 190 14.54 -9.78 4.30
CA LYS A 190 13.67 -9.69 3.11
C LYS A 190 13.81 -10.92 2.22
N GLY A 191 14.99 -11.54 2.18
CA GLY A 191 15.28 -12.78 1.47
C GLY A 191 15.42 -12.59 -0.04
N VAL A 192 15.92 -11.41 -0.46
CA VAL A 192 16.16 -11.00 -1.84
C VAL A 192 17.23 -9.89 -1.84
N THR A 193 17.97 -9.74 -2.94
CA THR A 193 18.95 -8.66 -3.17
C THR A 193 18.40 -7.61 -4.14
N GLY A 194 19.08 -6.44 -4.22
CA GLY A 194 18.77 -5.40 -5.20
C GLY A 194 18.81 -5.92 -6.64
N ASP A 195 19.81 -6.70 -7.00
CA ASP A 195 19.91 -7.29 -8.35
C ASP A 195 18.77 -8.29 -8.63
N GLN A 196 18.34 -9.05 -7.61
CA GLN A 196 17.19 -9.93 -7.76
C GLN A 196 15.87 -9.13 -7.91
N HIS A 197 15.77 -7.94 -7.32
CA HIS A 197 14.67 -7.02 -7.58
C HIS A 197 14.70 -6.53 -9.03
N ILE A 198 15.86 -6.11 -9.53
CA ILE A 198 16.03 -5.67 -10.94
C ILE A 198 15.58 -6.77 -11.90
N GLN A 199 16.08 -8.00 -11.71
CA GLN A 199 15.69 -9.15 -12.55
C GLN A 199 14.19 -9.41 -12.52
N ALA A 200 13.57 -9.37 -11.34
CA ALA A 200 12.13 -9.57 -11.19
C ALA A 200 11.33 -8.46 -11.87
N GLY A 201 11.76 -7.21 -11.70
CA GLY A 201 11.11 -6.06 -12.31
C GLY A 201 11.10 -6.15 -13.85
N HIS A 202 12.23 -6.45 -14.46
CA HIS A 202 12.32 -6.66 -15.91
C HIS A 202 11.41 -7.80 -16.37
N LYS A 203 11.42 -8.96 -15.69
CA LYS A 203 10.54 -10.08 -16.04
C LYS A 203 9.05 -9.71 -16.04
N VAL A 204 8.60 -8.90 -15.10
CA VAL A 204 7.20 -8.43 -15.04
C VAL A 204 6.89 -7.51 -16.22
N ILE A 205 7.78 -6.54 -16.50
CA ILE A 205 7.62 -5.57 -17.57
C ILE A 205 7.67 -6.27 -18.95
N ASP A 206 8.64 -7.16 -19.17
CA ASP A 206 8.80 -7.92 -20.41
C ASP A 206 7.61 -8.84 -20.70
N ALA A 207 6.92 -9.33 -19.65
CA ALA A 207 5.69 -10.08 -19.80
C ALA A 207 4.46 -9.20 -20.15
N GLY A 208 4.62 -7.87 -20.27
CA GLY A 208 3.56 -6.93 -20.59
C GLY A 208 2.62 -6.62 -19.43
N MET A 209 3.06 -6.81 -18.19
CA MET A 209 2.31 -6.42 -16.99
C MET A 209 2.83 -5.10 -16.43
N GLU A 210 1.94 -4.30 -15.85
CA GLU A 210 2.35 -3.12 -15.10
C GLU A 210 3.04 -3.52 -13.79
N LEU A 211 4.15 -2.88 -13.48
CA LEU A 211 4.90 -3.06 -12.24
C LEU A 211 4.72 -1.86 -11.31
N SER A 212 4.43 -2.14 -10.06
CA SER A 212 4.39 -1.15 -9.00
C SER A 212 5.30 -1.59 -7.85
N GLU A 213 6.35 -0.81 -7.57
CA GLU A 213 7.32 -1.09 -6.50
C GLU A 213 6.99 -0.26 -5.26
N TYR A 214 6.92 -0.94 -4.10
CA TYR A 214 6.79 -0.27 -2.81
C TYR A 214 8.16 -0.01 -2.22
N VAL A 215 8.38 1.23 -1.78
CA VAL A 215 9.58 1.67 -1.06
C VAL A 215 9.19 2.06 0.35
N MET A 216 10.04 1.74 1.31
CA MET A 216 9.77 2.00 2.72
C MET A 216 10.74 3.04 3.30
N PRO A 217 10.48 4.36 3.15
CA PRO A 217 11.27 5.40 3.79
C PRO A 217 11.38 5.15 5.29
N GLY A 218 12.56 5.35 5.84
CA GLY A 218 12.87 5.11 7.25
C GLY A 218 13.32 3.70 7.59
N LEU A 219 13.27 2.75 6.65
CA LEU A 219 13.66 1.36 6.92
C LEU A 219 15.14 1.22 7.33
N GLY A 220 16.00 2.12 6.84
CA GLY A 220 17.42 2.18 7.17
C GLY A 220 17.73 2.62 8.61
N GLY A 221 16.72 3.16 9.32
CA GLY A 221 16.98 3.80 10.61
C GLY A 221 17.89 5.01 10.45
N GLN A 222 18.51 5.45 11.56
CA GLN A 222 19.51 6.53 11.53
C GLN A 222 20.87 6.04 10.98
N GLU A 223 21.12 4.74 10.97
CA GLU A 223 22.42 4.17 10.67
C GLU A 223 22.67 3.95 9.17
N MET A 224 21.63 3.68 8.37
CA MET A 224 21.75 3.27 6.96
C MET A 224 20.80 4.04 6.03
N TRP A 225 20.35 5.24 6.41
CA TRP A 225 19.32 5.97 5.67
C TRP A 225 19.82 6.45 4.29
N GLU A 226 21.07 6.91 4.21
CA GLU A 226 21.63 7.47 2.98
C GLU A 226 21.89 6.37 1.94
N GLU A 227 22.54 5.28 2.34
CA GLU A 227 22.74 4.12 1.46
C GLU A 227 21.40 3.49 1.06
N HIS A 228 20.44 3.45 1.97
CA HIS A 228 19.08 3.03 1.67
C HIS A 228 18.45 3.90 0.56
N ALA A 229 18.53 5.21 0.67
CA ALA A 229 17.99 6.13 -0.32
C ALA A 229 18.66 5.98 -1.69
N LEU A 230 20.00 6.00 -1.72
CA LEU A 230 20.80 5.96 -2.95
C LEU A 230 20.70 4.61 -3.67
N ASP A 231 20.87 3.50 -2.95
CA ASP A 231 20.78 2.16 -3.55
C ASP A 231 19.36 1.83 -4.00
N THR A 232 18.34 2.33 -3.29
CA THR A 232 16.93 2.16 -3.70
C THR A 232 16.67 2.91 -5.00
N ALA A 233 17.16 4.14 -5.13
CA ALA A 233 17.07 4.89 -6.37
C ALA A 233 17.82 4.18 -7.52
N ARG A 234 19.02 3.66 -7.27
CA ARG A 234 19.80 2.88 -8.25
C ARG A 234 19.01 1.68 -8.78
N VAL A 235 18.40 0.90 -7.88
CA VAL A 235 17.59 -0.26 -8.26
C VAL A 235 16.37 0.16 -9.09
N LEU A 236 15.67 1.20 -8.67
CA LEU A 236 14.50 1.71 -9.40
C LEU A 236 14.86 2.32 -10.76
N ASN A 237 15.99 3.02 -10.85
CA ASN A 237 16.49 3.54 -12.13
C ASN A 237 16.79 2.39 -13.11
N ALA A 238 17.34 1.27 -12.62
CA ALA A 238 17.59 0.11 -13.46
C ALA A 238 16.30 -0.61 -13.90
N ILE A 239 15.26 -0.62 -13.06
CA ILE A 239 13.97 -1.28 -13.36
C ILE A 239 13.08 -0.39 -14.25
N ASN A 240 12.98 0.91 -13.98
CA ASN A 240 11.99 1.83 -14.50
C ASN A 240 10.55 1.31 -14.37
N PRO A 241 10.04 1.06 -13.13
CA PRO A 241 8.70 0.54 -12.92
C PRO A 241 7.64 1.56 -13.34
N HIS A 242 6.41 1.12 -13.62
CA HIS A 242 5.30 2.03 -13.93
C HIS A 242 4.95 2.93 -12.75
N PHE A 243 5.02 2.37 -11.52
CA PHE A 243 4.69 3.09 -10.29
C PHE A 243 5.73 2.83 -9.20
N ILE A 244 6.07 3.89 -8.46
CA ILE A 244 6.84 3.85 -7.21
C ILE A 244 5.90 4.34 -6.10
N ARG A 245 5.70 3.55 -5.04
CA ARG A 245 4.80 3.88 -3.95
C ARG A 245 5.53 3.94 -2.63
N LEU A 246 5.44 5.08 -1.97
CA LEU A 246 6.09 5.29 -0.69
C LEU A 246 5.17 4.84 0.46
N ARG A 247 5.75 4.17 1.45
CA ARG A 247 5.09 3.79 2.69
C ARG A 247 6.09 3.85 3.83
N SER A 248 6.13 4.96 4.56
CA SER A 248 7.08 5.16 5.67
C SER A 248 6.98 4.06 6.72
N LEU A 249 8.15 3.66 7.23
CA LEU A 249 8.28 2.62 8.26
C LEU A 249 7.49 2.99 9.52
N ARG A 250 6.86 1.97 10.10
CA ARG A 250 6.37 1.95 11.49
C ARG A 250 6.75 0.63 12.15
N VAL A 251 7.01 0.69 13.45
CA VAL A 251 7.55 -0.45 14.21
C VAL A 251 6.61 -0.77 15.37
N PRO A 252 5.44 -1.42 15.10
CA PRO A 252 4.53 -1.81 16.17
C PRO A 252 5.14 -2.93 17.03
N ALA A 253 4.68 -3.04 18.29
CA ALA A 253 5.23 -4.00 19.27
C ALA A 253 5.26 -5.47 18.81
N ARG A 254 4.40 -5.85 17.86
CA ARG A 254 4.30 -7.25 17.37
C ARG A 254 5.33 -7.66 16.32
N VAL A 255 6.25 -6.77 15.91
CA VAL A 255 7.29 -7.10 14.93
C VAL A 255 8.65 -7.28 15.58
N PRO A 256 9.52 -8.19 15.06
CA PRO A 256 10.86 -8.40 15.64
C PRO A 256 11.76 -7.16 15.65
N LEU A 257 11.54 -6.20 14.75
CA LEU A 257 12.30 -4.95 14.73
C LEU A 257 12.01 -4.08 15.97
N HIS A 258 10.87 -4.29 16.64
CA HIS A 258 10.55 -3.59 17.88
C HIS A 258 11.50 -3.95 19.03
N GLU A 259 11.96 -5.20 19.10
CA GLU A 259 12.95 -5.63 20.08
C GLU A 259 14.27 -4.85 19.88
N GLU A 260 14.73 -4.73 18.62
CA GLU A 260 15.93 -3.94 18.30
C GLU A 260 15.75 -2.45 18.65
N LEU A 261 14.54 -1.90 18.46
CA LEU A 261 14.23 -0.53 18.86
C LEU A 261 14.30 -0.35 20.39
N GLN A 262 13.79 -1.30 21.17
CA GLN A 262 13.84 -1.27 22.64
C GLN A 262 15.27 -1.47 23.17
N GLU A 263 16.08 -2.30 22.52
CA GLU A 263 17.48 -2.54 22.85
C GLU A 263 18.42 -1.41 22.40
N GLY A 264 17.93 -0.44 21.61
CA GLY A 264 18.74 0.64 21.07
C GLY A 264 19.68 0.22 19.94
N THR A 265 19.50 -0.99 19.38
CA THR A 265 20.28 -1.49 18.24
C THR A 265 19.71 -1.08 16.88
N PHE A 266 18.52 -0.50 16.88
CA PHE A 266 17.88 0.20 15.76
C PHE A 266 17.32 1.53 16.27
N THR A 267 17.66 2.62 15.60
CA THR A 267 17.15 3.95 15.95
C THR A 267 16.24 4.47 14.84
N MET A 268 14.98 4.78 15.19
CA MET A 268 14.04 5.40 14.24
C MET A 268 14.56 6.74 13.76
N GLN A 269 14.33 7.05 12.49
CA GLN A 269 14.52 8.41 11.99
C GLN A 269 13.43 9.35 12.53
N THR A 270 13.80 10.61 12.74
CA THR A 270 12.86 11.70 12.93
C THR A 270 12.15 12.03 11.62
N ASP A 271 11.04 12.76 11.67
CA ASP A 271 10.35 13.23 10.45
C ASP A 271 11.25 14.14 9.60
N ASP A 272 12.16 14.92 10.23
CA ASP A 272 13.12 15.77 9.51
C ASP A 272 14.20 14.93 8.78
N MET A 273 14.67 13.86 9.39
CA MET A 273 15.57 12.90 8.73
C MET A 273 14.86 12.17 7.59
N LEU A 274 13.59 11.80 7.77
CA LEU A 274 12.79 11.21 6.69
C LEU A 274 12.61 12.16 5.50
N ALA A 275 12.45 13.46 5.77
CA ALA A 275 12.39 14.47 4.71
C ALA A 275 13.73 14.57 3.96
N GLU A 276 14.86 14.49 4.66
CA GLU A 276 16.19 14.49 4.03
C GLU A 276 16.44 13.19 3.23
N GLU A 277 16.10 12.04 3.78
CA GLU A 277 16.15 10.76 3.05
C GLU A 277 15.34 10.85 1.75
N LEU A 278 14.12 11.39 1.84
CA LEU A 278 13.25 11.57 0.69
C LEU A 278 13.85 12.53 -0.34
N ARG A 279 14.52 13.60 0.11
CA ARG A 279 15.23 14.54 -0.77
C ARG A 279 16.35 13.85 -1.54
N VAL A 280 17.20 13.10 -0.84
CA VAL A 280 18.31 12.33 -1.44
C VAL A 280 17.75 11.29 -2.41
N PHE A 281 16.75 10.53 -2.01
CA PHE A 281 16.10 9.52 -2.84
C PHE A 281 15.53 10.11 -4.13
N VAL A 282 14.69 11.17 -4.04
CA VAL A 282 14.08 11.81 -5.22
C VAL A 282 15.14 12.45 -6.12
N ALA A 283 16.18 13.07 -5.54
CA ALA A 283 17.27 13.65 -6.31
C ALA A 283 18.07 12.61 -7.11
N ALA A 284 18.21 11.39 -6.57
CA ALA A 284 18.93 10.27 -7.20
C ALA A 284 18.09 9.50 -8.25
N LEU A 285 16.78 9.70 -8.30
CA LEU A 285 15.95 9.13 -9.37
C LEU A 285 16.29 9.80 -10.72
N ASP A 286 16.75 9.01 -11.69
CA ASP A 286 17.18 9.50 -13.00
C ASP A 286 16.89 8.49 -14.13
N GLY A 287 16.62 9.01 -15.32
CA GLY A 287 16.42 8.19 -16.53
C GLY A 287 15.13 7.35 -16.52
N ILE A 288 14.18 7.61 -15.64
CA ILE A 288 12.94 6.82 -15.49
C ILE A 288 11.68 7.67 -15.75
N THR A 289 10.60 6.98 -16.14
CA THR A 289 9.30 7.57 -16.46
C THR A 289 8.19 7.14 -15.48
N SER A 290 8.57 6.62 -14.33
CA SER A 290 7.68 6.12 -13.27
C SER A 290 6.77 7.23 -12.73
N THR A 291 5.57 6.85 -12.30
CA THR A 291 4.75 7.70 -11.43
C THR A 291 5.08 7.40 -9.97
N LEU A 292 5.63 8.38 -9.25
CA LEU A 292 5.85 8.31 -7.82
C LEU A 292 4.59 8.76 -7.08
N THR A 293 4.19 8.03 -6.03
CA THR A 293 3.03 8.37 -5.19
C THR A 293 3.37 8.27 -3.71
N SER A 294 2.92 9.27 -2.95
CA SER A 294 3.10 9.37 -1.49
C SER A 294 1.75 9.48 -0.76
N ASP A 295 0.74 8.76 -1.26
CA ASP A 295 -0.66 8.83 -0.86
C ASP A 295 -1.01 8.08 0.45
N HIS A 296 -0.02 7.47 1.11
CA HIS A 296 -0.26 6.75 2.36
C HIS A 296 -0.31 7.71 3.55
N ILE A 297 -1.24 7.49 4.48
CA ILE A 297 -1.44 8.34 5.68
C ILE A 297 -0.18 8.46 6.55
N MET A 298 0.69 7.45 6.52
CA MET A 298 1.95 7.45 7.27
C MET A 298 3.03 8.34 6.66
N ASN A 299 2.89 8.73 5.40
CA ASN A 299 3.86 9.58 4.74
C ASN A 299 3.69 11.04 5.17
N LEU A 300 4.80 11.69 5.48
CA LEU A 300 4.78 13.07 5.93
C LEU A 300 4.35 14.03 4.81
N LEU A 301 4.95 13.88 3.62
CA LEU A 301 4.77 14.78 2.47
C LEU A 301 3.96 14.05 1.37
N GLU A 302 2.64 14.23 1.38
CA GLU A 302 1.74 13.64 0.39
C GLU A 302 1.97 14.22 -1.02
N GLU A 303 2.37 15.47 -1.09
CA GLU A 303 2.62 16.22 -2.33
C GLU A 303 3.85 15.74 -3.11
N VAL A 304 4.72 14.92 -2.48
CA VAL A 304 5.85 14.28 -3.16
C VAL A 304 5.29 13.17 -4.06
N SER A 305 4.58 13.60 -5.10
CA SER A 305 3.86 12.73 -6.03
C SER A 305 3.85 13.33 -7.43
N GLY A 306 3.85 12.47 -8.44
CA GLY A 306 3.76 12.88 -9.86
C GLY A 306 4.56 11.98 -10.78
N ARG A 307 4.49 12.28 -12.08
CA ARG A 307 5.21 11.53 -13.12
C ARG A 307 6.62 12.08 -13.30
N LEU A 308 7.58 11.18 -13.31
CA LEU A 308 8.99 11.50 -13.60
C LEU A 308 9.24 11.53 -15.13
N PRO A 309 10.20 12.33 -15.60
CA PRO A 309 11.02 13.27 -14.81
C PRO A 309 10.33 14.61 -14.51
N GLU A 310 9.17 14.90 -15.12
CA GLU A 310 8.52 16.23 -15.14
C GLU A 310 8.18 16.74 -13.74
N ALA A 311 7.73 15.86 -12.84
CA ALA A 311 7.32 16.23 -11.48
C ALA A 311 8.50 16.35 -10.49
N LYS A 312 9.71 15.89 -10.86
CA LYS A 312 10.87 15.87 -9.95
C LYS A 312 11.22 17.24 -9.36
N PRO A 313 11.27 18.35 -10.14
CA PRO A 313 11.56 19.67 -9.58
C PRO A 313 10.54 20.12 -8.54
N LYS A 314 9.23 19.84 -8.80
CA LYS A 314 8.15 20.17 -7.86
C LYS A 314 8.28 19.35 -6.58
N MET A 315 8.57 18.05 -6.67
CA MET A 315 8.76 17.17 -5.50
C MET A 315 9.90 17.68 -4.60
N LEU A 316 11.03 18.05 -5.19
CA LEU A 316 12.18 18.61 -4.47
C LEU A 316 11.85 19.98 -3.84
N ASP A 317 11.04 20.80 -4.50
CA ASP A 317 10.57 22.08 -3.95
C ASP A 317 9.65 21.89 -2.72
N VAL A 318 8.74 20.93 -2.76
CA VAL A 318 7.88 20.54 -1.62
C VAL A 318 8.74 20.15 -0.42
N ILE A 319 9.73 19.30 -0.62
CA ILE A 319 10.62 18.85 0.46
C ILE A 319 11.41 20.05 1.02
N ARG A 320 11.96 20.88 0.17
CA ARG A 320 12.70 22.08 0.57
C ARG A 320 11.81 23.05 1.37
N LYS A 321 10.58 23.28 0.93
CA LYS A 321 9.62 24.13 1.67
C LYS A 321 9.41 23.63 3.09
N TYR A 322 9.19 22.31 3.26
CA TYR A 322 9.10 21.72 4.59
C TYR A 322 10.36 21.94 5.42
N GLN A 323 11.54 21.68 4.84
CA GLN A 323 12.83 21.81 5.54
C GLN A 323 13.14 23.26 5.96
N THR A 324 12.60 24.26 5.25
CA THR A 324 12.79 25.70 5.56
C THR A 324 11.75 26.27 6.51
N LEU A 325 10.75 25.51 6.95
CA LEU A 325 9.82 25.92 7.98
C LEU A 325 10.55 26.17 9.31
N SER A 326 10.02 27.09 10.12
CA SER A 326 10.45 27.22 11.53
C SER A 326 10.14 25.93 12.31
N ASP A 327 10.83 25.69 13.42
CA ASP A 327 10.61 24.49 14.25
C ASP A 327 9.14 24.37 14.68
N ILE A 328 8.51 25.49 15.10
CA ILE A 328 7.11 25.48 15.49
C ILE A 328 6.18 25.17 14.31
N ASP A 329 6.46 25.70 13.11
CA ASP A 329 5.67 25.43 11.92
C ASP A 329 5.79 23.96 11.49
N ARG A 330 7.00 23.37 11.60
CA ARG A 330 7.20 21.94 11.36
C ARG A 330 6.38 21.09 12.32
N TRP A 331 6.38 21.38 13.60
CA TRP A 331 5.57 20.67 14.59
C TRP A 331 4.06 20.82 14.31
N VAL A 332 3.60 22.04 14.00
CA VAL A 332 2.20 22.29 13.66
C VAL A 332 1.80 21.50 12.39
N TYR A 333 2.65 21.52 11.37
CA TYR A 333 2.42 20.75 10.15
C TYR A 333 2.37 19.24 10.41
N ARG A 334 3.36 18.69 11.12
CA ARG A 334 3.45 17.28 11.46
C ARG A 334 2.21 16.81 12.23
N MET A 335 1.80 17.55 13.24
CA MET A 335 0.60 17.25 14.03
C MET A 335 -0.69 17.36 13.19
N GLY A 336 -0.84 18.43 12.42
CA GLY A 336 -1.98 18.64 11.54
C GLY A 336 -2.07 17.56 10.46
N ARG A 337 -0.93 17.15 9.87
CA ARG A 337 -0.85 16.05 8.91
C ARG A 337 -1.28 14.71 9.54
N ARG A 338 -0.77 14.38 10.72
CA ARG A 338 -1.14 13.16 11.46
C ARG A 338 -2.61 13.17 11.92
N GLY A 339 -3.15 14.35 12.20
CA GLY A 339 -4.57 14.55 12.53
C GLY A 339 -5.51 14.64 11.32
N GLY A 340 -4.98 14.48 10.10
CA GLY A 340 -5.77 14.54 8.85
C GLY A 340 -6.28 15.95 8.50
N ARG A 341 -5.67 17.01 9.06
CA ARG A 341 -6.05 18.41 8.84
C ARG A 341 -5.27 19.03 7.68
N TYR A 342 -4.00 18.71 7.53
CA TYR A 342 -3.13 19.23 6.48
C TYR A 342 -2.71 18.16 5.50
N ARG A 343 -2.67 18.52 4.21
CA ARG A 343 -2.11 17.73 3.12
C ARG A 343 -0.90 18.38 2.48
N SER A 344 -0.79 19.71 2.64
CA SER A 344 0.33 20.51 2.13
C SER A 344 0.85 21.48 3.18
N THR A 345 2.08 21.97 3.00
CA THR A 345 2.68 22.99 3.88
C THR A 345 2.05 24.36 3.67
N GLU A 346 1.45 24.64 2.52
CA GLU A 346 0.71 25.87 2.22
C GLU A 346 -0.52 26.04 3.13
N GLU A 347 -1.19 24.94 3.49
CA GLU A 347 -2.39 24.95 4.33
C GLU A 347 -2.14 25.49 5.74
N LEU A 348 -0.88 25.55 6.19
CA LEU A 348 -0.51 26.24 7.45
C LEU A 348 -0.94 27.71 7.47
N ARG A 349 -0.95 28.37 6.30
CA ARG A 349 -1.33 29.77 6.14
C ARG A 349 -2.79 29.96 5.76
N GLU A 350 -3.39 28.94 5.15
CA GLU A 350 -4.76 29.00 4.66
C GLU A 350 -5.80 28.75 5.76
N ASP A 351 -5.42 28.04 6.85
CA ASP A 351 -6.28 27.78 8.02
C ASP A 351 -5.65 28.28 9.34
N PRO A 352 -5.65 29.60 9.58
CA PRO A 352 -5.08 30.18 10.80
C PRO A 352 -5.74 29.69 12.09
N ALA A 353 -7.03 29.31 12.02
CA ALA A 353 -7.76 28.84 13.20
C ALA A 353 -7.30 27.44 13.64
N THR A 354 -7.11 26.53 12.70
CA THR A 354 -6.52 25.22 12.99
C THR A 354 -5.05 25.35 13.38
N TYR A 355 -4.29 26.20 12.71
CA TYR A 355 -2.90 26.49 13.06
C TYR A 355 -2.79 26.95 14.54
N GLY A 356 -3.58 27.95 14.95
CA GLY A 356 -3.56 28.47 16.33
C GLY A 356 -3.85 27.38 17.35
N LYS A 357 -4.92 26.59 17.15
CA LYS A 357 -5.29 25.49 18.06
C LYS A 357 -4.19 24.44 18.22
N ILE A 358 -3.56 24.04 17.10
CA ILE A 358 -2.48 23.06 17.13
C ILE A 358 -1.24 23.64 17.82
N LYS A 359 -0.89 24.89 17.50
CA LYS A 359 0.23 25.60 18.12
C LYS A 359 0.05 25.71 19.64
N ASP A 360 -1.13 26.15 20.11
CA ASP A 360 -1.43 26.27 21.54
C ASP A 360 -1.28 24.93 22.27
N LEU A 361 -1.76 23.84 21.64
CA LEU A 361 -1.59 22.49 22.19
C LEU A 361 -0.11 22.08 22.28
N ILE A 362 0.67 22.33 21.22
CA ILE A 362 2.12 22.04 21.20
C ILE A 362 2.84 22.83 22.30
N GLU A 363 2.57 24.14 22.42
CA GLU A 363 3.18 24.99 23.43
C GLU A 363 2.81 24.53 24.85
N GLN A 364 1.57 24.11 25.08
CA GLN A 364 1.13 23.54 26.36
C GLN A 364 1.89 22.26 26.72
N VAL A 365 2.00 21.29 25.78
CA VAL A 365 2.75 20.04 26.00
C VAL A 365 4.23 20.35 26.21
N ARG A 366 4.79 21.25 25.43
CA ARG A 366 6.19 21.67 25.53
C ARG A 366 6.53 22.28 26.88
N LEU A 367 5.63 23.09 27.43
CA LEU A 367 5.79 23.67 28.77
C LEU A 367 5.77 22.64 29.89
N GLN A 368 5.03 21.54 29.72
CA GLN A 368 4.88 20.49 30.73
C GLN A 368 5.94 19.39 30.63
N GLU A 369 6.28 18.99 29.40
CA GLU A 369 7.05 17.78 29.12
C GLU A 369 8.26 18.00 28.20
N GLY A 370 8.53 19.25 27.81
CA GLY A 370 9.62 19.60 26.90
C GLY A 370 9.36 19.15 25.45
N ASP A 371 10.38 19.29 24.61
CA ASP A 371 10.34 18.91 23.20
C ASP A 371 10.11 17.39 23.03
N GLU A 372 10.65 16.57 23.94
CA GLU A 372 10.46 15.11 23.96
C GLU A 372 8.98 14.72 24.16
N GLY A 373 8.24 15.50 24.96
CA GLY A 373 6.79 15.30 25.13
C GLY A 373 6.00 15.53 23.85
N VAL A 374 6.38 16.56 23.08
CA VAL A 374 5.77 16.84 21.77
C VAL A 374 6.04 15.69 20.78
N GLU A 375 7.29 15.21 20.71
CA GLU A 375 7.65 14.10 19.82
C GLU A 375 6.93 12.80 20.23
N ARG A 376 6.81 12.51 21.52
CA ARG A 376 6.07 11.35 22.03
C ARG A 376 4.59 11.44 21.65
N MET A 377 3.93 12.58 21.84
CA MET A 377 2.54 12.81 21.46
C MET A 377 2.34 12.58 19.95
N MET A 378 3.23 13.08 19.09
CA MET A 378 3.17 12.86 17.65
C MET A 378 3.31 11.38 17.29
N THR A 379 4.20 10.65 17.95
CA THR A 379 4.39 9.21 17.75
C THR A 379 3.11 8.44 18.10
N GLU A 380 2.51 8.72 19.24
CA GLU A 380 1.25 8.10 19.68
C GLU A 380 0.09 8.38 18.72
N MET A 381 0.02 9.58 18.14
CA MET A 381 -1.00 9.90 17.13
C MET A 381 -0.86 9.01 15.89
N VAL A 382 0.35 8.75 15.47
CA VAL A 382 0.63 7.90 14.30
C VAL A 382 0.31 6.44 14.59
N ASP A 383 0.62 5.95 15.78
CA ASP A 383 0.42 4.55 16.16
C ASP A 383 -1.07 4.16 16.19
N ARG A 384 -1.99 5.12 16.27
CA ARG A 384 -3.45 4.89 16.17
C ARG A 384 -3.89 4.43 14.77
N TYR A 385 -3.04 4.56 13.73
CA TYR A 385 -3.33 4.14 12.36
C TYR A 385 -2.75 2.76 12.02
N ILE A 386 -2.16 2.04 12.98
CA ILE A 386 -1.55 0.72 12.82
C ILE A 386 -2.38 -0.34 13.55
#